data_39713be6e2a12503ccb78f21e2d771dc
#
_entry.id   39713be6e2a12503ccb78f21e2d771dc
#
_cell.length_a   1.000
_cell.length_b   1.000
_cell.length_c   1.000
_cell.angle_alpha   90.00
_cell.angle_beta   90.00
_cell.angle_gamma   90.00
#
_symmetry.space_group_name_H-M   'P 1'
#
loop_
_entity.id
_entity.type
_entity.pdbx_description
1 polymer ?
#
loop_
_entity_poly.entity_id
_entity_poly.type
_entity_poly.pdbx_seq_one_letter_code
_entity_poly.pdbx_strand_id
1 'polypeptide(L)'
;MPKTDEIRPGLIGLWMLNDASSVREKVEYVRACRAGGIEALCMHCRAGNLIPYASREWYAMIRAVVEEGARLGMQMWLYDEDPFPSGAAGGIVMAERPDLRARRLVRHEAPKGMKAGRLWLIGEHHVVWAG
;
A
#
# COMPACT_ATOMS: atom_id res chain seq x y z
N MET A 1 -16.02 15.45 -14.61
CA MET A 1 -15.59 14.09 -14.24
C MET A 1 -15.42 13.30 -15.53
N PRO A 2 -14.26 12.71 -15.81
CA PRO A 2 -14.16 11.79 -16.93
C PRO A 2 -15.10 10.61 -16.64
N LYS A 3 -15.84 10.20 -17.66
CA LYS A 3 -16.65 8.99 -17.62
C LYS A 3 -15.75 7.84 -17.22
N THR A 4 -16.25 6.95 -16.36
CA THR A 4 -15.63 5.66 -16.09
C THR A 4 -15.54 4.90 -17.42
N ASP A 5 -14.44 5.12 -18.13
CA ASP A 5 -14.20 4.42 -19.38
C ASP A 5 -14.10 2.93 -19.09
N GLU A 6 -14.81 2.18 -19.91
CA GLU A 6 -14.79 0.73 -19.93
C GLU A 6 -13.35 0.24 -19.81
N ILE A 7 -13.12 -0.70 -18.88
CA ILE A 7 -11.84 -1.39 -18.78
C ILE A 7 -11.59 -2.04 -20.14
N ARG A 8 -10.66 -1.46 -20.90
CA ARG A 8 -10.27 -2.05 -22.18
C ARG A 8 -9.51 -3.33 -21.91
N PRO A 9 -9.85 -4.42 -22.57
CA PRO A 9 -9.05 -5.63 -22.48
C PRO A 9 -7.67 -5.35 -23.09
N GLY A 10 -6.65 -5.37 -22.25
CA GLY A 10 -5.27 -5.05 -22.64
C GLY A 10 -4.28 -5.57 -21.62
N LEU A 11 -3.01 -5.51 -21.93
CA LEU A 11 -1.95 -5.95 -21.05
C LEU A 11 -1.73 -4.91 -19.93
N ILE A 12 -1.87 -5.35 -18.68
CA ILE A 12 -1.60 -4.57 -17.49
C ILE A 12 -0.25 -4.99 -16.92
N GLY A 13 0.69 -4.07 -16.84
CA GLY A 13 2.00 -4.28 -16.20
C GLY A 13 1.94 -3.96 -14.71
N LEU A 14 2.43 -4.87 -13.85
CA LEU A 14 2.73 -4.55 -12.47
C LEU A 14 4.12 -3.95 -12.38
N TRP A 15 4.19 -2.67 -12.01
CA TRP A 15 5.44 -1.93 -11.96
C TRP A 15 5.93 -1.77 -10.53
N MET A 16 6.98 -2.50 -10.19
CA MET A 16 7.65 -2.39 -8.91
C MET A 16 8.52 -1.14 -8.86
N LEU A 17 8.16 -0.18 -8.02
CA LEU A 17 8.96 1.00 -7.72
C LEU A 17 10.00 0.62 -6.65
N ASN A 18 11.09 0.02 -7.06
CA ASN A 18 12.11 -0.57 -6.19
C ASN A 18 13.54 -0.21 -6.60
N ASP A 19 13.72 0.90 -7.28
CA ASP A 19 15.00 1.34 -7.81
C ASP A 19 15.30 2.81 -7.50
N ALA A 20 16.52 3.24 -7.83
CA ALA A 20 17.01 4.59 -7.67
C ALA A 20 16.80 5.48 -8.92
N SER A 21 15.99 5.03 -9.89
CA SER A 21 15.78 5.79 -11.12
C SER A 21 15.12 7.14 -10.84
N SER A 22 15.55 8.14 -11.59
CA SER A 22 15.00 9.50 -11.55
C SER A 22 13.55 9.54 -12.04
N VAL A 23 12.84 10.61 -11.72
CA VAL A 23 11.49 10.86 -12.26
C VAL A 23 11.48 10.86 -13.79
N ARG A 24 12.51 11.42 -14.41
CA ARG A 24 12.65 11.41 -15.87
C ARG A 24 12.74 10.00 -16.44
N GLU A 25 13.57 9.15 -15.86
CA GLU A 25 13.70 7.75 -16.30
C GLU A 25 12.41 6.98 -16.11
N LYS A 26 11.68 7.24 -15.02
CA LYS A 26 10.36 6.65 -14.78
C LYS A 26 9.33 7.09 -15.85
N VAL A 27 9.35 8.34 -16.26
CA VAL A 27 8.51 8.84 -17.36
C VAL A 27 8.90 8.18 -18.69
N GLU A 28 10.19 8.02 -18.97
CA GLU A 28 10.68 7.31 -20.16
C GLU A 28 10.28 5.83 -20.15
N TYR A 29 10.27 5.19 -18.99
CA TYR A 29 9.77 3.82 -18.81
C TYR A 29 8.28 3.71 -19.17
N VAL A 30 7.42 4.64 -18.75
CA VAL A 30 6.00 4.68 -19.15
C VAL A 30 5.85 4.74 -20.68
N ARG A 31 6.66 5.56 -21.34
CA ARG A 31 6.69 5.67 -22.82
C ARG A 31 7.09 4.34 -23.48
N ALA A 32 8.13 3.70 -22.95
CA ALA A 32 8.60 2.40 -23.45
C ALA A 32 7.54 1.31 -23.25
N CYS A 33 6.87 1.26 -22.11
CA CYS A 33 5.77 0.35 -21.87
C CYS A 33 4.64 0.55 -22.87
N ARG A 34 4.24 1.80 -23.14
CA ARG A 34 3.19 2.07 -24.13
C ARG A 34 3.62 1.65 -25.54
N ALA A 35 4.85 1.95 -25.93
CA ALA A 35 5.40 1.52 -27.22
C ALA A 35 5.45 -0.02 -27.36
N GLY A 36 5.65 -0.74 -26.25
CA GLY A 36 5.61 -2.20 -26.17
C GLY A 36 4.21 -2.81 -26.12
N GLY A 37 3.14 -1.99 -26.20
CA GLY A 37 1.76 -2.49 -26.22
C GLY A 37 1.11 -2.64 -24.84
N ILE A 38 1.74 -2.17 -23.78
CA ILE A 38 1.13 -2.15 -22.44
C ILE A 38 0.11 -1.00 -22.38
N GLU A 39 -1.11 -1.31 -21.96
CA GLU A 39 -2.21 -0.35 -21.90
C GLU A 39 -2.46 0.22 -20.51
N ALA A 40 -2.02 -0.49 -19.48
CA ALA A 40 -2.12 -0.02 -18.10
C ALA A 40 -0.87 -0.38 -17.31
N LEU A 41 -0.54 0.46 -16.31
CA LEU A 41 0.50 0.19 -15.33
C LEU A 41 -0.08 0.32 -13.93
N CYS A 42 0.18 -0.68 -13.09
CA CYS A 42 -0.10 -0.64 -11.66
C CYS A 42 1.21 -0.39 -10.92
N MET A 43 1.37 0.82 -10.39
CA MET A 43 2.55 1.24 -9.64
C MET A 43 2.48 0.71 -8.22
N HIS A 44 3.52 0.01 -7.79
CA HIS A 44 3.62 -0.59 -6.47
C HIS A 44 4.94 -0.20 -5.81
N CYS A 45 4.87 0.54 -4.70
CA CYS A 45 6.05 0.89 -3.92
C CYS A 45 6.63 -0.35 -3.24
N ARG A 46 7.95 -0.55 -3.36
CA ARG A 46 8.66 -1.71 -2.79
C ARG A 46 9.98 -1.31 -2.18
N ALA A 47 10.53 -2.21 -1.37
CA ALA A 47 11.87 -2.07 -0.83
C ALA A 47 12.89 -1.82 -1.95
N GLY A 48 13.74 -0.82 -1.77
CA GLY A 48 14.68 -0.34 -2.79
C GLY A 48 14.27 0.98 -3.44
N ASN A 49 13.02 1.42 -3.28
CA ASN A 49 12.64 2.78 -3.63
C ASN A 49 13.35 3.78 -2.71
N LEU A 50 14.08 4.73 -3.30
CA LEU A 50 14.81 5.76 -2.54
C LEU A 50 13.98 7.02 -2.28
N ILE A 51 12.81 7.16 -2.90
CA ILE A 51 11.90 8.27 -2.66
C ILE A 51 11.00 7.89 -1.48
N PRO A 52 11.07 8.60 -0.34
CA PRO A 52 10.25 8.27 0.82
C PRO A 52 8.76 8.22 0.47
N TYR A 53 8.12 7.12 0.81
CA TYR A 53 6.69 6.92 0.57
C TYR A 53 5.85 8.03 1.17
N ALA A 54 4.82 8.47 0.44
CA ALA A 54 3.92 9.57 0.81
C ALA A 54 4.61 10.92 1.07
N SER A 55 5.89 11.08 0.70
CA SER A 55 6.57 12.37 0.73
C SER A 55 6.09 13.29 -0.41
N ARG A 56 6.45 14.57 -0.32
CA ARG A 56 6.18 15.54 -1.40
C ARG A 56 6.81 15.09 -2.72
N GLU A 57 8.03 14.57 -2.66
CA GLU A 57 8.80 14.06 -3.79
C GLU A 57 8.13 12.83 -4.40
N TRP A 58 7.60 11.95 -3.55
CA TRP A 58 6.86 10.77 -3.98
C TRP A 58 5.58 11.17 -4.75
N TYR A 59 4.79 12.11 -4.21
CA TYR A 59 3.60 12.60 -4.91
C TYR A 59 3.95 13.34 -6.21
N ALA A 60 5.05 14.07 -6.25
CA ALA A 60 5.51 14.72 -7.47
C ALA A 60 5.90 13.70 -8.55
N MET A 61 6.59 12.63 -8.16
CA MET A 61 6.94 11.51 -9.05
C MET A 61 5.68 10.80 -9.57
N ILE A 62 4.75 10.41 -8.68
CA ILE A 62 3.49 9.77 -9.08
C ILE A 62 2.72 10.67 -10.05
N ARG A 63 2.62 11.96 -9.76
CA ARG A 63 1.95 12.92 -10.66
C ARG A 63 2.57 12.91 -12.05
N ALA A 64 3.89 13.02 -12.15
CA ALA A 64 4.59 13.07 -13.44
C ALA A 64 4.34 11.81 -14.28
N VAL A 65 4.39 10.62 -13.69
CA VAL A 65 4.16 9.38 -14.43
C VAL A 65 2.68 9.19 -14.81
N VAL A 66 1.74 9.62 -13.94
CA VAL A 66 0.30 9.58 -14.24
C VAL A 66 -0.07 10.54 -15.36
N GLU A 67 0.46 11.78 -15.34
CA GLU A 67 0.25 12.76 -16.41
C GLU A 67 0.76 12.25 -17.76
N GLU A 68 1.95 11.64 -17.78
CA GLU A 68 2.48 11.03 -19.00
C GLU A 68 1.64 9.83 -19.46
N GLY A 69 1.23 8.94 -18.54
CA GLY A 69 0.34 7.84 -18.86
C GLY A 69 -0.98 8.33 -19.48
N ALA A 70 -1.60 9.35 -18.89
CA ALA A 70 -2.81 9.97 -19.41
C ALA A 70 -2.60 10.56 -20.81
N ARG A 71 -1.47 11.24 -21.04
CA ARG A 71 -1.11 11.78 -22.36
C ARG A 71 -0.99 10.68 -23.43
N LEU A 72 -0.55 9.51 -23.05
CA LEU A 72 -0.40 8.33 -23.92
C LEU A 72 -1.67 7.47 -24.03
N GLY A 73 -2.76 7.85 -23.35
CA GLY A 73 -4.00 7.09 -23.30
C GLY A 73 -3.89 5.78 -22.51
N MET A 74 -2.94 5.68 -21.58
CA MET A 74 -2.77 4.55 -20.68
C MET A 74 -3.63 4.70 -19.42
N GLN A 75 -4.03 3.59 -18.83
CA GLN A 75 -4.59 3.56 -17.48
C GLN A 75 -3.45 3.47 -16.47
N MET A 76 -3.48 4.33 -15.46
CA MET A 76 -2.47 4.35 -14.41
C MET A 76 -3.12 4.01 -13.07
N TRP A 77 -2.69 2.94 -12.47
CA TRP A 77 -3.21 2.42 -11.20
C TRP A 77 -2.14 2.60 -10.12
N LEU A 78 -2.58 2.95 -8.93
CA LEU A 78 -1.71 3.06 -7.78
C LEU A 78 -2.08 1.98 -6.77
N TYR A 79 -1.10 1.18 -6.39
CA TYR A 79 -1.20 0.23 -5.30
C TYR A 79 -0.81 0.93 -4.00
N ASP A 80 -1.66 0.89 -2.99
CA ASP A 80 -1.58 1.70 -1.77
C ASP A 80 -0.68 1.10 -0.67
N GLU A 81 0.39 0.44 -1.04
CA GLU A 81 1.21 -0.34 -0.14
C GLU A 81 2.66 0.16 -0.08
N ASP A 82 3.19 0.28 1.15
CA ASP A 82 4.62 0.44 1.43
C ASP A 82 4.94 0.08 2.89
N PRO A 83 5.71 -0.96 3.15
CA PRO A 83 5.79 -2.20 2.37
C PRO A 83 4.58 -3.09 2.65
N PHE A 84 4.60 -4.31 2.14
CA PHE A 84 3.62 -5.34 2.51
C PHE A 84 3.67 -5.66 4.02
N PRO A 85 2.50 -5.86 4.69
CA PRO A 85 1.12 -5.82 4.19
C PRO A 85 0.54 -4.41 4.07
N SER A 86 -0.47 -4.25 3.19
CA SER A 86 -1.21 -3.00 3.01
C SER A 86 -1.79 -2.44 4.30
N GLY A 87 -1.99 -1.12 4.35
CA GLY A 87 -2.62 -0.41 5.45
C GLY A 87 -1.64 0.20 6.46
N ALA A 88 -0.34 -0.08 6.33
CA ALA A 88 0.68 0.54 7.19
C ALA A 88 1.09 1.94 6.70
N ALA A 89 0.91 2.24 5.41
CA ALA A 89 1.29 3.49 4.76
C ALA A 89 2.74 3.88 5.09
N GLY A 90 3.70 2.96 4.88
CA GLY A 90 5.10 3.20 5.24
C GLY A 90 5.36 3.32 6.75
N GLY A 91 4.42 2.88 7.58
CA GLY A 91 4.48 3.04 9.04
C GLY A 91 3.90 4.36 9.55
N ILE A 92 3.50 5.27 8.67
CA ILE A 92 2.99 6.62 9.03
C ILE A 92 1.77 6.50 9.95
N VAL A 93 0.79 5.66 9.56
CA VAL A 93 -0.43 5.46 10.37
C VAL A 93 -0.08 4.99 11.79
N MET A 94 0.86 4.06 11.91
CA MET A 94 1.25 3.53 13.22
C MET A 94 2.06 4.52 14.07
N ALA A 95 2.80 5.42 13.42
CA ALA A 95 3.54 6.49 14.09
C ALA A 95 2.58 7.56 14.65
N GLU A 96 1.59 7.97 13.86
CA GLU A 96 0.63 9.01 14.23
C GLU A 96 -0.52 8.49 15.11
N ARG A 97 -0.95 7.25 14.88
CA ARG A 97 -2.10 6.63 15.54
C ARG A 97 -1.76 5.21 16.03
N PRO A 98 -0.93 5.09 17.08
CA PRO A 98 -0.55 3.79 17.65
C PRO A 98 -1.75 2.99 18.20
N ASP A 99 -2.86 3.66 18.50
CA ASP A 99 -4.12 3.06 18.90
C ASP A 99 -4.78 2.22 17.77
N LEU A 100 -4.44 2.48 16.50
CA LEU A 100 -4.95 1.75 15.34
C LEU A 100 -4.14 0.51 14.98
N ARG A 101 -3.17 0.12 15.81
CA ARG A 101 -2.39 -1.11 15.57
C ARG A 101 -3.30 -2.33 15.48
N ALA A 102 -2.96 -3.23 14.55
CA ALA A 102 -3.64 -4.50 14.44
C ALA A 102 -3.62 -5.24 15.78
N ARG A 103 -4.78 -5.73 16.19
CA ARG A 103 -4.93 -6.50 17.42
C ARG A 103 -5.22 -7.95 17.07
N ARG A 104 -4.70 -8.87 17.87
CA ARG A 104 -4.96 -10.29 17.72
C ARG A 104 -5.44 -10.87 19.04
N LEU A 105 -6.31 -11.85 18.97
CA LEU A 105 -6.61 -12.68 20.14
C LEU A 105 -5.44 -13.63 20.39
N VAL A 106 -4.93 -13.62 21.61
CA VAL A 106 -3.88 -14.53 22.05
C VAL A 106 -4.45 -15.39 23.16
N ARG A 107 -4.37 -16.71 22.99
CA ARG A 107 -4.73 -17.64 24.05
C ARG A 107 -3.61 -17.69 25.08
N HIS A 108 -3.95 -17.44 26.31
CA HIS A 108 -3.08 -17.63 27.46
C HIS A 108 -3.68 -18.72 28.39
N GLU A 109 -2.83 -19.41 29.12
CA GLU A 109 -3.30 -20.28 30.21
C GLU A 109 -3.93 -19.42 31.31
N ALA A 110 -5.07 -19.87 31.83
CA ALA A 110 -5.75 -19.14 32.88
C ALA A 110 -4.90 -19.13 34.15
N PRO A 111 -4.77 -18.01 34.85
CA PRO A 111 -4.14 -17.97 36.16
C PRO A 111 -4.83 -18.92 37.14
N LYS A 112 -4.06 -19.51 38.04
CA LYS A 112 -4.62 -20.40 39.09
C LYS A 112 -5.72 -19.68 39.87
N GLY A 113 -6.88 -20.32 40.01
CA GLY A 113 -8.02 -19.78 40.76
C GLY A 113 -9.04 -19.00 39.91
N MET A 114 -8.82 -18.88 38.62
CA MET A 114 -9.83 -18.34 37.72
C MET A 114 -11.03 -19.26 37.60
N LYS A 115 -12.24 -18.71 37.74
CA LYS A 115 -13.48 -19.46 37.56
C LYS A 115 -13.97 -19.35 36.13
N ALA A 116 -14.41 -20.48 35.58
CA ALA A 116 -15.04 -20.53 34.28
C ALA A 116 -16.24 -19.57 34.16
N GLY A 117 -16.46 -19.00 32.97
CA GLY A 117 -17.60 -18.13 32.67
C GLY A 117 -17.44 -16.68 33.11
N ARG A 118 -16.27 -16.21 33.52
CA ARG A 118 -16.01 -14.80 33.80
C ARG A 118 -15.10 -14.16 32.73
N LEU A 119 -15.45 -12.96 32.34
CA LEU A 119 -14.58 -12.09 31.51
C LEU A 119 -13.58 -11.39 32.44
N TRP A 120 -12.30 -11.53 32.13
CA TRP A 120 -11.23 -10.86 32.84
C TRP A 120 -10.50 -9.92 31.92
N LEU A 121 -10.31 -8.67 32.37
CA LEU A 121 -9.44 -7.71 31.71
C LEU A 121 -8.04 -7.81 32.34
N ILE A 122 -7.07 -8.23 31.57
CA ILE A 122 -5.67 -8.27 31.98
C ILE A 122 -4.92 -7.18 31.24
N GLY A 123 -4.64 -6.07 31.90
CA GLY A 123 -4.03 -4.88 31.32
C GLY A 123 -4.99 -4.13 30.38
N GLU A 124 -4.56 -3.02 29.86
CA GLU A 124 -5.39 -2.10 29.06
C GLU A 124 -5.82 -2.70 27.69
N HIS A 125 -5.23 -3.80 27.27
CA HIS A 125 -5.39 -4.30 25.90
C HIS A 125 -5.66 -5.81 25.77
N HIS A 126 -5.89 -6.52 26.85
CA HIS A 126 -6.10 -7.97 26.81
C HIS A 126 -7.43 -8.34 27.46
N VAL A 127 -8.29 -8.97 26.67
CA VAL A 127 -9.51 -9.60 27.16
C VAL A 127 -9.26 -11.10 27.20
N VAL A 128 -9.33 -11.70 28.38
CA VAL A 128 -9.27 -13.15 28.56
C VAL A 128 -10.65 -13.64 28.94
N TRP A 129 -11.18 -14.55 28.16
CA TRP A 129 -12.38 -15.29 28.51
C TRP A 129 -11.99 -16.69 28.98
N ALA A 130 -12.37 -17.03 30.18
CA ALA A 130 -12.23 -18.37 30.74
C ALA A 130 -13.61 -19.03 30.70
N GLY A 131 -13.81 -19.93 29.77
CA GLY A 131 -14.99 -20.75 29.61
C GLY A 131 -14.72 -22.19 29.95
#